data_2a51a3dfc58ef4a04d493d89758cb4ba
#
_entry.id   2a51a3dfc58ef4a04d493d89758cb4ba
#
_cell.length_a   1.000
_cell.length_b   1.000
_cell.length_c   1.000
_cell.angle_alpha   90.00
_cell.angle_beta   90.00
_cell.angle_gamma   90.00
#
_symmetry.space_group_name_H-M   'P 1'
#
loop_
_entity.id
_entity.type
_entity.pdbx_description
1 polymer ?
#
loop_
_entity_poly.entity_id
_entity_poly.type
_entity_poly.pdbx_seq_one_letter_code
_entity_poly.pdbx_strand_id
1 'polypeptide(L)'
;MCIRDSPYADNLSCINYNFYQKNQQLGWHFDNASFAITLMIQSSRSGGKFQYVVDARNVEKNMVNIPLIESVLQNKYPAEELQIEEGTLVLFYGRNYLHRVTPITSKIPRVLATLNYNLEENLQLAEDARLTFFGRLH
;
A
#
# COMPACT_ATOMS: atom_id res chain seq x y z
N MET A 1 -25.49 8.96 -7.12
CA MET A 1 -24.47 8.12 -6.46
C MET A 1 -23.83 8.99 -5.39
N CYS A 2 -24.13 8.77 -4.12
CA CYS A 2 -23.44 9.48 -3.04
C CYS A 2 -22.12 8.77 -2.82
N ILE A 3 -21.02 9.37 -3.27
CA ILE A 3 -19.68 8.94 -2.90
C ILE A 3 -19.51 9.34 -1.44
N ARG A 4 -19.53 8.38 -0.54
CA ARG A 4 -19.32 8.58 0.91
C ARG A 4 -17.90 8.28 1.35
N ASP A 5 -16.98 8.22 0.38
CA ASP A 5 -15.60 7.91 0.69
C ASP A 5 -14.92 9.12 1.31
N SER A 6 -14.31 8.95 2.47
CA SER A 6 -13.65 9.99 3.23
C SER A 6 -12.16 9.70 3.42
N PRO A 7 -11.29 10.72 3.33
CA PRO A 7 -9.90 10.57 3.75
C PRO A 7 -9.82 10.29 5.25
N TYR A 8 -8.65 9.93 5.75
CA TYR A 8 -8.42 9.88 7.19
C TYR A 8 -8.69 11.25 7.83
N ALA A 9 -9.29 11.24 9.01
CA ALA A 9 -9.61 12.45 9.78
C ALA A 9 -8.40 13.05 10.52
N ASP A 10 -7.28 12.31 10.59
CA ASP A 10 -6.03 12.83 11.12
C ASP A 10 -5.26 13.64 10.05
N ASN A 11 -4.38 14.54 10.50
CA ASN A 11 -3.63 15.44 9.62
C ASN A 11 -2.41 14.78 8.95
N LEU A 12 -2.13 13.50 9.20
CA LEU A 12 -0.91 12.82 8.73
C LEU A 12 -1.17 11.80 7.63
N SER A 13 -2.33 11.13 7.67
CA SER A 13 -2.51 9.86 6.96
C SER A 13 -3.25 9.97 5.64
N CYS A 14 -3.89 11.12 5.35
CA CYS A 14 -4.73 11.27 4.16
C CYS A 14 -3.93 11.33 2.85
N ILE A 15 -2.81 12.06 2.83
CA ILE A 15 -1.92 12.19 1.67
C ILE A 15 -0.48 11.95 2.11
N ASN A 16 0.21 11.05 1.42
CA ASN A 16 1.59 10.71 1.71
C ASN A 16 2.44 10.77 0.44
N TYR A 17 3.63 11.36 0.56
CA TYR A 17 4.67 11.25 -0.45
C TYR A 17 5.69 10.22 -0.01
N ASN A 18 5.83 9.16 -0.79
CA ASN A 18 6.70 8.03 -0.48
C ASN A 18 7.93 8.08 -1.38
N PHE A 19 9.10 8.12 -0.75
CA PHE A 19 10.41 8.12 -1.42
C PHE A 19 11.13 6.82 -1.06
N TYR A 20 11.36 5.98 -2.05
CA TYR A 20 12.14 4.76 -1.89
C TYR A 20 13.49 4.92 -2.56
N GLN A 21 14.53 5.05 -1.76
CA GLN A 21 15.91 5.11 -2.23
C GLN A 21 16.48 3.70 -2.47
N LYS A 22 17.69 3.64 -3.03
CA LYS A 22 18.40 2.37 -3.23
C LYS A 22 18.44 1.54 -1.94
N ASN A 23 18.15 0.26 -2.05
CA ASN A 23 18.03 -0.75 -0.99
C ASN A 23 16.79 -0.60 -0.09
N GLN A 24 15.97 0.41 -0.26
CA GLN A 24 14.69 0.50 0.44
C GLN A 24 13.63 -0.34 -0.24
N GLN A 25 12.70 -0.83 0.55
CA GLN A 25 11.57 -1.67 0.13
C GLN A 25 10.39 -1.45 1.08
N LEU A 26 9.22 -1.92 0.69
CA LEU A 26 8.09 -2.09 1.59
C LEU A 26 7.74 -3.57 1.64
N GLY A 27 7.81 -4.16 2.83
CA GLY A 27 7.54 -5.59 3.03
C GLY A 27 6.09 -5.99 2.74
N TRP A 28 5.80 -7.27 2.77
CA TRP A 28 4.44 -7.78 2.62
C TRP A 28 3.53 -7.23 3.72
N HIS A 29 2.41 -6.63 3.32
CA HIS A 29 1.43 -6.04 4.23
C HIS A 29 0.05 -5.94 3.60
N PHE A 30 -0.92 -5.60 4.41
CA PHE A 30 -2.24 -5.11 4.00
C PHE A 30 -2.38 -3.66 4.43
N ASP A 31 -3.11 -2.87 3.67
CA ASP A 31 -3.43 -1.50 4.05
C ASP A 31 -4.45 -1.45 5.18
N ASN A 32 -4.38 -0.38 5.96
CA ASN A 32 -5.39 -0.05 6.96
C ASN A 32 -6.59 0.69 6.33
N ALA A 33 -6.33 1.54 5.34
CA ALA A 33 -7.37 2.23 4.58
C ALA A 33 -8.24 1.26 3.78
N SER A 34 -9.48 1.65 3.51
CA SER A 34 -10.35 0.83 2.67
C SER A 34 -9.79 0.67 1.27
N PHE A 35 -9.27 1.75 0.69
CA PHE A 35 -8.53 1.73 -0.57
C PHE A 35 -7.54 2.90 -0.64
N ALA A 36 -6.59 2.80 -1.55
CA ALA A 36 -5.62 3.83 -1.83
C ALA A 36 -5.64 4.22 -3.31
N ILE A 37 -5.51 5.52 -3.58
CA ILE A 37 -5.22 6.05 -4.91
C ILE A 37 -3.75 6.43 -4.92
N THR A 38 -2.97 5.82 -5.79
CA THR A 38 -1.53 6.07 -5.90
C THR A 38 -1.20 6.69 -7.24
N LEU A 39 -0.53 7.84 -7.23
CA LEU A 39 0.07 8.47 -8.41
C LEU A 39 1.56 8.13 -8.45
N MET A 40 2.01 7.46 -9.49
CA MET A 40 3.43 7.26 -9.74
C MET A 40 4.05 8.53 -10.30
N ILE A 41 4.90 9.18 -9.51
CA ILE A 41 5.58 10.42 -9.89
C ILE A 41 6.89 10.10 -10.61
N GLN A 42 7.65 9.16 -10.07
CA GLN A 42 8.93 8.72 -10.64
C GLN A 42 9.13 7.23 -10.38
N SER A 43 9.38 6.47 -11.41
CA SER A 43 9.73 5.06 -11.29
C SER A 43 11.24 4.85 -11.14
N SER A 44 11.62 3.84 -10.35
CA SER A 44 13.00 3.39 -10.31
C SER A 44 13.37 2.69 -11.62
N ARG A 45 14.63 2.86 -12.07
CA ARG A 45 15.13 2.18 -13.30
C ARG A 45 15.25 0.67 -13.14
N SER A 46 15.43 0.19 -11.90
CA SER A 46 15.46 -1.24 -11.59
C SER A 46 15.08 -1.51 -10.13
N GLY A 47 14.46 -2.65 -9.88
CA GLY A 47 13.81 -2.95 -8.61
C GLY A 47 12.55 -2.10 -8.42
N GLY A 48 12.03 -2.04 -7.20
CA GLY A 48 10.85 -1.25 -6.85
C GLY A 48 9.57 -1.74 -7.52
N LYS A 49 9.49 -3.02 -7.83
CA LYS A 49 8.32 -3.63 -8.43
C LYS A 49 7.19 -3.72 -7.43
N PHE A 50 6.00 -3.36 -7.85
CA PHE A 50 4.80 -3.56 -7.05
C PHE A 50 4.29 -4.98 -7.27
N GLN A 51 4.26 -5.78 -6.20
CA GLN A 51 3.79 -7.16 -6.24
C GLN A 51 2.59 -7.33 -5.33
N TYR A 52 1.63 -8.13 -5.74
CA TYR A 52 0.41 -8.39 -4.97
C TYR A 52 -0.08 -9.83 -5.14
N VAL A 53 -0.89 -10.25 -4.17
CA VAL A 53 -1.57 -11.55 -4.15
C VAL A 53 -3.02 -11.32 -3.77
N VAL A 54 -3.93 -11.80 -4.61
CA VAL A 54 -5.38 -11.79 -4.37
C VAL A 54 -5.77 -12.93 -3.40
N ASP A 55 -7.00 -12.90 -2.90
CA ASP A 55 -7.58 -13.96 -2.05
C ASP A 55 -6.84 -14.24 -0.72
N ALA A 56 -5.91 -13.35 -0.35
CA ALA A 56 -5.20 -13.45 0.92
C ALA A 56 -6.07 -13.00 2.11
N ARG A 57 -6.99 -12.06 1.88
CA ARG A 57 -7.95 -11.55 2.87
C ARG A 57 -9.25 -11.10 2.19
N ASN A 58 -10.36 -11.27 2.89
CA ASN A 58 -11.65 -10.67 2.53
C ASN A 58 -12.28 -10.11 3.81
N VAL A 59 -12.22 -8.79 3.96
CA VAL A 59 -12.66 -8.10 5.18
C VAL A 59 -14.18 -8.18 5.34
N GLU A 60 -14.95 -8.09 4.25
CA GLU A 60 -16.40 -8.14 4.26
C GLU A 60 -16.93 -9.50 4.74
N LYS A 61 -16.16 -10.56 4.49
CA LYS A 61 -16.46 -11.93 4.92
C LYS A 61 -15.74 -12.33 6.20
N ASN A 62 -14.99 -11.41 6.81
CA ASN A 62 -14.12 -11.68 7.96
C ASN A 62 -13.21 -12.90 7.74
N MET A 63 -12.61 -13.00 6.57
CA MET A 63 -11.81 -14.14 6.12
C MET A 63 -10.35 -13.74 5.96
N VAL A 64 -9.44 -14.57 6.50
CA VAL A 64 -7.98 -14.45 6.30
C VAL A 64 -7.45 -15.81 5.87
N ASN A 65 -6.80 -15.88 4.72
CA ASN A 65 -6.22 -17.10 4.18
C ASN A 65 -4.78 -17.28 4.68
N ILE A 66 -4.63 -17.73 5.92
CA ILE A 66 -3.32 -17.91 6.57
C ILE A 66 -2.40 -18.85 5.76
N PRO A 67 -2.86 -20.04 5.27
CA PRO A 67 -1.99 -20.91 4.48
C PRO A 67 -1.42 -20.24 3.22
N LEU A 68 -2.22 -19.43 2.53
CA LEU A 68 -1.77 -18.67 1.36
C LEU A 68 -0.73 -17.63 1.75
N ILE A 69 -0.99 -16.86 2.81
CA ILE A 69 -0.06 -15.83 3.32
C ILE A 69 1.29 -16.48 3.68
N GLU A 70 1.27 -17.58 4.44
CA GLU A 70 2.50 -18.32 4.79
C GLU A 70 3.26 -18.80 3.56
N SER A 71 2.56 -19.32 2.55
CA SER A 71 3.16 -19.76 1.30
C SER A 71 3.82 -18.61 0.53
N VAL A 72 3.20 -17.41 0.52
CA VAL A 72 3.77 -16.20 -0.07
C VAL A 72 5.02 -15.76 0.68
N LEU A 73 4.97 -15.70 2.01
CA LEU A 73 6.10 -15.30 2.85
C LEU A 73 7.29 -16.26 2.71
N GLN A 74 7.03 -17.54 2.45
CA GLN A 74 8.05 -18.55 2.18
C GLN A 74 8.52 -18.58 0.72
N ASN A 75 8.07 -17.65 -0.13
CA ASN A 75 8.33 -17.61 -1.58
C ASN A 75 7.92 -18.90 -2.33
N LYS A 76 6.91 -19.61 -1.84
CA LYS A 76 6.35 -20.83 -2.45
C LYS A 76 5.14 -20.53 -3.35
N TYR A 77 4.59 -19.34 -3.28
CA TYR A 77 3.46 -18.89 -4.09
C TYR A 77 3.88 -17.70 -4.96
N PRO A 78 3.61 -17.72 -6.26
CA PRO A 78 3.97 -16.63 -7.16
C PRO A 78 3.08 -15.40 -6.85
N ALA A 79 3.69 -14.22 -6.78
CA ALA A 79 2.99 -12.97 -6.73
C ALA A 79 2.82 -12.39 -8.13
N GLU A 80 1.70 -11.72 -8.35
CA GLU A 80 1.50 -10.93 -9.54
C GLU A 80 2.28 -9.62 -9.46
N GLU A 81 2.69 -9.10 -10.61
CA GLU A 81 3.43 -7.85 -10.73
C GLU A 81 2.59 -6.83 -11.50
N LEU A 82 2.35 -5.68 -10.90
CA LEU A 82 1.74 -4.55 -11.58
C LEU A 82 2.83 -3.60 -12.05
N GLN A 83 2.93 -3.43 -13.36
CA GLN A 83 3.78 -2.41 -13.96
C GLN A 83 3.06 -1.06 -13.88
N ILE A 84 3.71 -0.07 -13.25
CA ILE A 84 3.14 1.27 -13.05
C ILE A 84 4.13 2.26 -13.64
N GLU A 85 3.73 2.89 -14.71
CA GLU A 85 4.52 3.94 -15.37
C GLU A 85 4.34 5.30 -14.69
N GLU A 86 5.26 6.21 -14.94
CA GLU A 86 5.17 7.60 -14.45
C GLU A 86 3.91 8.28 -15.00
N GLY A 87 3.21 9.02 -14.16
CA GLY A 87 1.94 9.64 -14.49
C GLY A 87 0.71 8.72 -14.33
N THR A 88 0.90 7.44 -14.02
CA THR A 88 -0.21 6.49 -13.82
C THR A 88 -0.87 6.67 -12.46
N LEU A 89 -2.19 6.76 -12.45
CA LEU A 89 -3.02 6.60 -11.25
C LEU A 89 -3.47 5.16 -11.12
N VAL A 90 -3.25 4.60 -9.92
CA VAL A 90 -3.70 3.24 -9.56
C VAL A 90 -4.68 3.35 -8.42
N LEU A 91 -5.89 2.83 -8.61
CA LEU A 91 -6.82 2.55 -7.51
C LEU A 91 -6.55 1.13 -7.02
N PHE A 92 -6.17 0.99 -5.76
CA PHE A 92 -5.77 -0.28 -5.19
C PHE A 92 -6.52 -0.62 -3.90
N TYR A 93 -7.06 -1.83 -3.83
CA TYR A 93 -7.79 -2.34 -2.67
C TYR A 93 -6.85 -3.08 -1.72
N GLY A 94 -5.85 -2.35 -1.20
CA GLY A 94 -4.77 -2.90 -0.39
C GLY A 94 -5.24 -3.53 0.92
N ARG A 95 -6.44 -3.18 1.38
CA ARG A 95 -7.05 -3.80 2.55
C ARG A 95 -7.27 -5.31 2.38
N ASN A 96 -7.54 -5.78 1.16
CA ASN A 96 -7.82 -7.19 0.86
C ASN A 96 -6.66 -7.90 0.16
N TYR A 97 -5.80 -7.18 -0.53
CA TYR A 97 -4.70 -7.77 -1.30
C TYR A 97 -3.39 -7.65 -0.53
N LEU A 98 -2.76 -8.80 -0.26
CA LEU A 98 -1.41 -8.83 0.31
C LEU A 98 -0.44 -8.28 -0.74
N HIS A 99 0.33 -7.26 -0.39
CA HIS A 99 1.18 -6.58 -1.37
C HIS A 99 2.50 -6.09 -0.79
N ARG A 100 3.45 -5.83 -1.69
CA ARG A 100 4.76 -5.29 -1.33
C ARG A 100 5.36 -4.43 -2.43
N VAL A 101 6.42 -3.69 -2.10
CA VAL A 101 7.36 -3.09 -3.05
C VAL A 101 8.71 -3.78 -2.89
N THR A 102 9.24 -4.37 -3.97
CA THR A 102 10.54 -5.04 -3.92
C THR A 102 11.69 -4.03 -3.72
N PRO A 103 12.89 -4.45 -3.27
CA PRO A 103 14.01 -3.54 -3.08
C PRO A 103 14.33 -2.73 -4.33
N ILE A 104 14.59 -1.43 -4.14
CA ILE A 104 15.10 -0.56 -5.21
C ILE A 104 16.56 -0.93 -5.45
N THR A 105 16.93 -1.25 -6.68
CA THR A 105 18.31 -1.60 -7.04
C THR A 105 19.02 -0.49 -7.82
N SER A 106 18.28 0.47 -8.37
CA SER A 106 18.83 1.64 -9.06
C SER A 106 19.24 2.77 -8.12
N LYS A 107 20.02 3.74 -8.63
CA LYS A 107 20.29 5.00 -7.92
C LYS A 107 19.13 6.00 -8.04
N ILE A 108 18.23 5.80 -9.00
CA ILE A 108 17.05 6.66 -9.20
C ILE A 108 15.98 6.18 -8.21
N PRO A 109 15.49 7.05 -7.32
CA PRO A 109 14.48 6.69 -6.34
C PRO A 109 13.13 6.44 -7.03
N ARG A 110 12.30 5.63 -6.39
CA ARG A 110 10.89 5.51 -6.70
C ARG A 110 10.11 6.52 -5.85
N VAL A 111 9.31 7.36 -6.50
CA VAL A 111 8.54 8.42 -5.84
C VAL A 111 7.08 8.31 -6.22
N LEU A 112 6.20 8.31 -5.23
CA LEU A 112 4.76 8.27 -5.45
C LEU A 112 4.01 9.12 -4.41
N ALA A 113 2.86 9.61 -4.80
CA ALA A 113 1.87 10.15 -3.89
C ALA A 113 0.77 9.10 -3.66
N THR A 114 0.40 8.89 -2.40
CA THR A 114 -0.68 7.99 -2.01
C THR A 114 -1.75 8.77 -1.26
N LEU A 115 -3.00 8.65 -1.70
CA LEU A 115 -4.18 9.19 -1.05
C LEU A 115 -4.98 8.02 -0.49
N ASN A 116 -5.22 8.04 0.81
CA ASN A 116 -5.90 6.97 1.54
C ASN A 116 -7.34 7.36 1.83
N TYR A 117 -8.27 6.49 1.48
CA TYR A 117 -9.70 6.70 1.66
C TYR A 117 -10.36 5.55 2.42
N ASN A 118 -11.42 5.89 3.13
CA ASN A 118 -12.23 4.96 3.88
C ASN A 118 -13.71 5.06 3.47
N LEU A 119 -14.42 3.94 3.57
CA LEU A 119 -15.88 3.88 3.33
C LEU A 119 -16.67 4.50 4.49
N GLU A 120 -16.03 4.71 5.64
CA GLU A 120 -16.60 5.34 6.83
C GLU A 120 -15.94 6.68 7.07
N GLU A 121 -16.73 7.66 7.50
CA GLU A 121 -16.25 8.99 7.84
C GLU A 121 -15.57 9.03 9.23
N ASN A 122 -14.74 10.03 9.44
CA ASN A 122 -14.09 10.33 10.73
C ASN A 122 -13.16 9.23 11.27
N LEU A 123 -12.71 8.31 10.43
CA LEU A 123 -11.68 7.34 10.80
C LEU A 123 -10.30 8.03 10.91
N GLN A 124 -9.56 7.69 11.95
CA GLN A 124 -8.16 8.04 12.09
C GLN A 124 -7.31 6.78 11.93
N LEU A 125 -6.10 6.93 11.40
CA LEU A 125 -5.14 5.84 11.42
C LEU A 125 -4.77 5.51 12.86
N ALA A 126 -4.65 4.23 13.19
CA ALA A 126 -4.29 3.79 14.54
C ALA A 126 -2.98 4.46 15.03
N GLU A 127 -2.91 4.76 16.31
CA GLU A 127 -1.76 5.47 16.91
C GLU A 127 -0.43 4.76 16.64
N ASP A 128 -0.39 3.43 16.83
CA ASP A 128 0.81 2.63 16.57
C ASP A 128 1.26 2.73 15.10
N ALA A 129 0.32 2.77 14.16
CA ALA A 129 0.62 2.96 12.75
C ALA A 129 1.13 4.38 12.48
N ARG A 130 0.52 5.41 13.08
CA ARG A 130 1.00 6.80 12.97
C ARG A 130 2.41 6.95 13.51
N LEU A 131 2.70 6.38 14.67
CA LEU A 131 4.06 6.37 15.23
C LEU A 131 5.06 5.62 14.33
N THR A 132 4.65 4.49 13.76
CA THR A 132 5.49 3.68 12.88
C THR A 132 5.84 4.40 11.58
N PHE A 133 4.85 5.03 10.93
CA PHE A 133 5.05 5.65 9.62
C PHE A 133 5.52 7.10 9.70
N PHE A 134 5.09 7.86 10.71
CA PHE A 134 5.35 9.29 10.78
C PHE A 134 6.21 9.70 11.99
N GLY A 135 6.44 8.80 12.95
CA GLY A 135 7.18 9.07 14.18
C GLY A 135 6.46 10.04 15.13
N ARG A 136 5.18 10.36 14.90
CA ARG A 136 4.38 11.33 15.67
C ARG A 136 2.88 11.02 15.54
N LEU A 137 2.07 11.61 16.44
CA LEU A 137 0.60 11.44 16.47
C LEU A 137 -0.17 12.63 15.87
N HIS A 138 0.48 13.78 15.76
CA HIS A 138 -0.11 15.06 15.28
C HIS A 138 0.81 15.78 14.31
#